data_4b4afaaf8a78a542cd427dc2bb2e5bed
#
_entry.id   4b4afaaf8a78a542cd427dc2bb2e5bed
#
_cell.length_a   1.000
_cell.length_b   1.000
_cell.length_c   1.000
_cell.angle_alpha   90.00
_cell.angle_beta   90.00
_cell.angle_gamma   90.00
#
_symmetry.space_group_name_H-M   'P 1'
#
loop_
_entity.id
_entity.type
_entity.pdbx_description
1 polymer ?
#
loop_
_entity_poly.entity_id
_entity_poly.type
_entity_poly.pdbx_seq_one_letter_code
_entity_poly.pdbx_strand_id
1 'polypeptide(L)'
;MQIESVEIRKVKVGEIPALVKMAQKAFLQAFTEGNKPENVSFYMNDAFTEKQFQKEFESDGSQFFAAILDGKIIGYTKINEVPSQTDIHDPESLEVARLYVLEDYLGMGLGKTLLDLAISQAKEKGKKYLWLGVWEKNARAIRFYEKNGLKIFGSHPFPFGDEVQTDYLMKIEF
;
A
#
# COMPACT_ATOMS: atom_id res chain seq x y z
N MET A 1 11.27 13.70 -16.47
CA MET A 1 10.63 14.05 -15.20
C MET A 1 11.56 13.70 -14.06
N GLN A 2 11.75 14.59 -13.13
CA GLN A 2 12.68 14.38 -12.02
C GLN A 2 11.89 14.12 -10.73
N ILE A 3 12.31 13.12 -9.98
CA ILE A 3 11.69 12.77 -8.70
C ILE A 3 11.77 13.93 -7.68
N GLU A 4 12.76 14.81 -7.84
CA GLU A 4 12.96 16.01 -7.00
C GLU A 4 11.78 16.98 -7.05
N SER A 5 10.98 16.93 -8.13
CA SER A 5 9.78 17.76 -8.27
C SER A 5 8.56 17.16 -7.56
N VAL A 6 8.70 15.96 -6.99
CA VAL A 6 7.62 15.26 -6.33
C VAL A 6 7.63 15.60 -4.84
N GLU A 7 6.50 16.07 -4.34
CA GLU A 7 6.29 16.30 -2.91
C GLU A 7 5.79 15.02 -2.25
N ILE A 8 6.39 14.64 -1.13
CA ILE A 8 5.93 13.50 -0.32
C ILE A 8 5.43 14.05 1.02
N ARG A 9 4.17 13.81 1.32
CA ARG A 9 3.56 14.31 2.56
C ARG A 9 2.31 13.51 2.97
N LYS A 10 1.84 13.76 4.18
CA LYS A 10 0.55 13.21 4.64
C LYS A 10 -0.58 13.70 3.76
N VAL A 11 -1.54 12.83 3.53
CA VAL A 11 -2.80 13.15 2.84
C VAL A 11 -3.66 14.04 3.76
N LYS A 12 -4.25 15.08 3.20
CA LYS A 12 -5.20 15.97 3.89
C LYS A 12 -6.62 15.42 3.72
N VAL A 13 -7.49 15.69 4.71
CA VAL A 13 -8.86 15.18 4.69
C VAL A 13 -9.62 15.56 3.42
N GLY A 14 -9.42 16.77 2.91
CA GLY A 14 -10.06 17.24 1.67
C GLY A 14 -9.56 16.57 0.41
N GLU A 15 -8.49 15.80 0.49
CA GLU A 15 -7.91 15.11 -0.67
C GLU A 15 -8.41 13.67 -0.82
N ILE A 16 -9.26 13.19 0.08
CA ILE A 16 -9.76 11.81 0.02
C ILE A 16 -10.44 11.48 -1.31
N PRO A 17 -11.31 12.31 -1.89
CA PRO A 17 -11.90 12.02 -3.20
C PRO A 17 -10.85 11.83 -4.30
N ALA A 18 -9.83 12.68 -4.34
CA ALA A 18 -8.73 12.57 -5.32
C ALA A 18 -7.88 11.32 -5.07
N LEU A 19 -7.62 11.00 -3.80
CA LEU A 19 -6.88 9.79 -3.42
C LEU A 19 -7.62 8.53 -3.84
N VAL A 20 -8.94 8.47 -3.64
CA VAL A 20 -9.75 7.31 -4.02
C VAL A 20 -9.70 7.10 -5.54
N LYS A 21 -9.84 8.16 -6.32
CA LYS A 21 -9.74 8.08 -7.79
C LYS A 21 -8.39 7.51 -8.23
N MET A 22 -7.32 8.03 -7.67
CA MET A 22 -5.97 7.55 -7.96
C MET A 22 -5.81 6.10 -7.52
N ALA A 23 -6.27 5.76 -6.33
CA ALA A 23 -6.17 4.40 -5.78
C ALA A 23 -6.93 3.38 -6.63
N GLN A 24 -8.13 3.73 -7.10
CA GLN A 24 -8.89 2.87 -8.01
C GLN A 24 -8.13 2.62 -9.31
N LYS A 25 -7.59 3.68 -9.91
CA LYS A 25 -6.81 3.57 -11.15
C LYS A 25 -5.58 2.69 -10.95
N ALA A 26 -4.81 2.92 -9.90
CA ALA A 26 -3.61 2.15 -9.60
C ALA A 26 -3.94 0.68 -9.32
N PHE A 27 -5.03 0.42 -8.60
CA PHE A 27 -5.51 -0.94 -8.33
C PHE A 27 -5.86 -1.68 -9.63
N LEU A 28 -6.61 -1.03 -10.53
CA LEU A 28 -6.96 -1.62 -11.83
C LEU A 28 -5.70 -1.92 -12.66
N GLN A 29 -4.75 -1.01 -12.68
CA GLN A 29 -3.48 -1.21 -13.39
C GLN A 29 -2.70 -2.42 -12.84
N ALA A 30 -2.75 -2.64 -11.53
CA ALA A 30 -2.00 -3.71 -10.88
C ALA A 30 -2.69 -5.09 -10.97
N PHE A 31 -4.01 -5.14 -10.95
CA PHE A 31 -4.75 -6.40 -10.73
C PHE A 31 -5.70 -6.82 -11.85
N THR A 32 -5.85 -6.03 -12.92
CA THR A 32 -6.73 -6.43 -14.04
C THR A 32 -6.19 -7.66 -14.75
N GLU A 33 -4.89 -7.70 -14.98
CA GLU A 33 -4.25 -8.85 -15.61
C GLU A 33 -4.18 -10.02 -14.64
N GLY A 34 -4.60 -11.20 -15.11
CA GLY A 34 -4.54 -12.43 -14.32
C GLY A 34 -5.70 -12.65 -13.36
N ASN A 35 -6.68 -11.73 -13.34
CA ASN A 35 -7.84 -11.83 -12.47
C ASN A 35 -9.14 -11.71 -13.26
N LYS A 36 -10.22 -12.32 -12.76
CA LYS A 36 -11.55 -12.17 -13.34
C LYS A 36 -12.03 -10.74 -13.17
N PRO A 37 -12.57 -10.10 -14.22
CA PRO A 37 -13.09 -8.73 -14.11
C PRO A 37 -14.13 -8.56 -13.00
N GLU A 38 -14.99 -9.56 -12.77
CA GLU A 38 -16.02 -9.54 -11.74
C GLU A 38 -15.39 -9.46 -10.33
N ASN A 39 -14.30 -10.20 -10.12
CA ASN A 39 -13.61 -10.21 -8.83
C ASN A 39 -12.90 -8.89 -8.58
N VAL A 40 -12.27 -8.32 -9.61
CA VAL A 40 -11.63 -7.00 -9.55
C VAL A 40 -12.65 -5.93 -9.19
N SER A 41 -13.78 -5.90 -9.89
CA SER A 41 -14.87 -4.92 -9.64
C SER A 41 -15.46 -5.09 -8.26
N PHE A 42 -15.72 -6.33 -7.83
CA PHE A 42 -16.29 -6.61 -6.52
C PHE A 42 -15.39 -6.09 -5.40
N TYR A 43 -14.11 -6.40 -5.46
CA TYR A 43 -13.15 -5.94 -4.46
C TYR A 43 -13.00 -4.43 -4.46
N MET A 44 -12.86 -3.83 -5.64
CA MET A 44 -12.69 -2.38 -5.78
C MET A 44 -13.90 -1.62 -5.24
N ASN A 45 -15.11 -2.08 -5.54
CA ASN A 45 -16.34 -1.42 -5.10
C ASN A 45 -16.57 -1.53 -3.59
N ASP A 46 -15.94 -2.49 -2.94
CA ASP A 46 -16.00 -2.65 -1.48
C ASP A 46 -14.88 -1.86 -0.78
N ALA A 47 -13.64 -2.02 -1.23
CA ALA A 47 -12.46 -1.51 -0.54
C ALA A 47 -12.06 -0.09 -0.97
N PHE A 48 -12.32 0.29 -2.23
CA PHE A 48 -11.85 1.56 -2.82
C PHE A 48 -13.00 2.53 -3.03
N THR A 49 -13.68 2.89 -1.95
CA THR A 49 -14.76 3.90 -1.94
C THR A 49 -14.35 5.08 -1.06
N GLU A 50 -14.94 6.24 -1.31
CA GLU A 50 -14.72 7.42 -0.46
C GLU A 50 -15.13 7.14 0.99
N LYS A 51 -16.25 6.46 1.18
CA LYS A 51 -16.76 6.10 2.51
C LYS A 51 -15.74 5.21 3.26
N GLN A 52 -15.20 4.19 2.60
CA GLN A 52 -14.24 3.28 3.20
C GLN A 52 -12.92 3.98 3.52
N PHE A 53 -12.41 4.78 2.58
CA PHE A 53 -11.18 5.54 2.79
C PHE A 53 -11.32 6.58 3.91
N GLN A 54 -12.48 7.26 3.98
CA GLN A 54 -12.75 8.19 5.07
C GLN A 54 -12.72 7.49 6.44
N LYS A 55 -13.36 6.33 6.52
CA LYS A 55 -13.35 5.48 7.72
C LYS A 55 -11.93 5.08 8.11
N GLU A 56 -11.12 4.65 7.15
CA GLU A 56 -9.73 4.27 7.39
C GLU A 56 -8.87 5.47 7.78
N PHE A 57 -9.10 6.61 7.14
CA PHE A 57 -8.39 7.85 7.44
C PHE A 57 -8.62 8.30 8.90
N GLU A 58 -9.82 8.08 9.42
CA GLU A 58 -10.20 8.43 10.79
C GLU A 58 -9.81 7.36 11.81
N SER A 59 -9.36 6.18 11.38
CA SER A 59 -9.04 5.07 12.27
C SER A 59 -7.75 5.31 13.03
N ASP A 60 -7.75 4.97 14.31
CA ASP A 60 -6.55 5.03 15.14
C ASP A 60 -5.47 4.10 14.59
N GLY A 61 -4.25 4.61 14.48
CA GLY A 61 -3.12 3.84 14.01
C GLY A 61 -2.95 3.79 12.49
N SER A 62 -3.89 4.33 11.71
CA SER A 62 -3.76 4.40 10.25
C SER A 62 -3.27 5.77 9.80
N GLN A 63 -2.33 5.79 8.85
CA GLN A 63 -1.85 7.03 8.23
C GLN A 63 -1.68 6.83 6.73
N PHE A 64 -2.02 7.88 5.97
CA PHE A 64 -1.85 7.92 4.52
C PHE A 64 -0.81 8.97 4.13
N PHE A 65 0.12 8.58 3.29
CA PHE A 65 1.12 9.49 2.70
C PHE A 65 1.01 9.43 1.17
N ALA A 66 1.17 10.56 0.53
CA ALA A 66 1.04 10.66 -0.93
C ALA A 66 2.28 11.26 -1.57
N ALA A 67 2.55 10.83 -2.80
CA ALA A 67 3.49 11.44 -3.71
C ALA A 67 2.69 12.34 -4.65
N ILE A 68 3.03 13.62 -4.69
CA ILE A 68 2.28 14.65 -5.42
C ILE A 68 3.18 15.33 -6.42
N LEU A 69 2.74 15.39 -7.67
CA LEU A 69 3.41 16.10 -8.75
C LEU A 69 2.42 17.03 -9.43
N ASP A 70 2.76 18.32 -9.47
CA ASP A 70 1.91 19.35 -10.07
C ASP A 70 0.47 19.31 -9.54
N GLY A 71 0.33 19.14 -8.22
CA GLY A 71 -0.96 19.08 -7.54
C GLY A 71 -1.72 17.78 -7.70
N LYS A 72 -1.15 16.79 -8.38
CA LYS A 72 -1.79 15.51 -8.66
C LYS A 72 -1.16 14.39 -7.84
N ILE A 73 -1.98 13.54 -7.23
CA ILE A 73 -1.50 12.36 -6.50
C ILE A 73 -1.12 11.29 -7.52
N ILE A 74 0.14 10.89 -7.52
CA ILE A 74 0.69 9.88 -8.45
C ILE A 74 1.14 8.60 -7.76
N GLY A 75 1.17 8.59 -6.44
CA GLY A 75 1.49 7.42 -5.63
C GLY A 75 1.02 7.63 -4.21
N TYR A 76 0.84 6.55 -3.45
CA TYR A 76 0.51 6.66 -2.03
C TYR A 76 0.89 5.40 -1.28
N THR A 77 1.01 5.53 0.04
CA THR A 77 1.12 4.40 0.95
C THR A 77 0.21 4.61 2.15
N LYS A 78 -0.37 3.51 2.61
CA LYS A 78 -1.11 3.45 3.88
C LYS A 78 -0.32 2.58 4.84
N ILE A 79 -0.03 3.11 6.02
CA ILE A 79 0.65 2.38 7.08
C ILE A 79 -0.26 2.23 8.29
N ASN A 80 -0.17 1.09 8.95
CA ASN A 80 -1.01 0.77 10.11
C ASN A 80 -0.18 0.34 11.30
N GLU A 81 -0.48 0.93 12.46
CA GLU A 81 -0.14 0.38 13.77
C GLU A 81 -1.37 -0.36 14.31
N VAL A 82 -1.22 -1.12 15.39
CA VAL A 82 -2.40 -1.58 16.13
C VAL A 82 -3.16 -0.36 16.69
N PRO A 83 -4.50 -0.35 16.69
CA PRO A 83 -5.41 -1.50 16.45
C PRO A 83 -5.80 -1.70 14.97
N SER A 84 -5.24 -0.91 14.03
CA SER A 84 -5.70 -0.88 12.64
C SER A 84 -5.05 -1.91 11.71
N GLN A 85 -4.08 -2.70 12.19
CA GLN A 85 -3.45 -3.72 11.35
C GLN A 85 -4.45 -4.75 10.83
N THR A 86 -4.23 -5.21 9.59
CA THR A 86 -5.12 -6.17 8.94
C THR A 86 -4.82 -7.63 9.32
N ASP A 87 -3.60 -7.90 9.79
CA ASP A 87 -3.13 -9.18 10.28
C ASP A 87 -1.99 -8.94 11.28
N ILE A 88 -1.36 -10.00 11.79
CA ILE A 88 -0.23 -9.97 12.74
C ILE A 88 -0.61 -9.30 14.07
N HIS A 89 -1.15 -8.08 14.04
CA HIS A 89 -1.59 -7.32 15.23
C HIS A 89 -0.52 -7.22 16.32
N ASP A 90 0.72 -6.97 15.91
CA ASP A 90 1.87 -6.86 16.80
C ASP A 90 2.20 -5.40 17.06
N PRO A 91 2.13 -4.93 18.34
CA PRO A 91 2.48 -3.55 18.68
C PRO A 91 3.93 -3.17 18.35
N GLU A 92 4.82 -4.15 18.22
CA GLU A 92 6.22 -3.91 17.87
C GLU A 92 6.46 -3.80 16.37
N SER A 93 5.40 -3.86 15.57
CA SER A 93 5.49 -3.83 14.11
C SER A 93 4.73 -2.65 13.50
N LEU A 94 5.10 -2.32 12.27
CA LEU A 94 4.34 -1.42 11.39
C LEU A 94 3.96 -2.20 10.14
N GLU A 95 2.69 -2.11 9.74
CA GLU A 95 2.20 -2.69 8.51
C GLU A 95 2.22 -1.66 7.38
N VAL A 96 2.70 -2.04 6.20
CA VAL A 96 2.42 -1.33 4.95
C VAL A 96 1.17 -1.98 4.35
N ALA A 97 0.02 -1.36 4.58
CA ALA A 97 -1.26 -1.93 4.13
C ALA A 97 -1.47 -1.74 2.63
N ARG A 98 -0.98 -0.63 2.08
CA ARG A 98 -1.03 -0.33 0.64
C ARG A 98 0.19 0.47 0.23
N LEU A 99 0.72 0.18 -0.95
CA LEU A 99 1.76 0.95 -1.60
C LEU A 99 1.53 0.87 -3.10
N TYR A 100 1.14 1.99 -3.70
CA TYR A 100 0.79 2.05 -5.11
C TYR A 100 1.41 3.27 -5.78
N VAL A 101 1.87 3.07 -7.02
CA VAL A 101 2.32 4.14 -7.91
C VAL A 101 1.61 3.96 -9.24
N LEU A 102 1.11 5.05 -9.82
CA LEU A 102 0.51 5.01 -11.15
C LEU A 102 1.51 4.49 -12.18
N GLU A 103 1.02 3.69 -13.12
CA GLU A 103 1.85 2.99 -14.12
C GLU A 103 2.80 3.92 -14.87
N ASP A 104 2.32 5.11 -15.25
CA ASP A 104 3.14 6.09 -16.00
C ASP A 104 4.35 6.59 -15.21
N TYR A 105 4.35 6.42 -13.90
CA TYR A 105 5.40 6.89 -12.99
C TYR A 105 6.22 5.76 -12.38
N LEU A 106 6.00 4.52 -12.81
CA LEU A 106 6.80 3.38 -12.38
C LEU A 106 8.23 3.48 -12.94
N GLY A 107 9.20 2.93 -12.21
CA GLY A 107 10.61 2.96 -12.62
C GLY A 107 11.34 4.25 -12.31
N MET A 108 10.68 5.21 -11.65
CA MET A 108 11.28 6.51 -11.27
C MET A 108 11.74 6.56 -9.81
N GLY A 109 11.65 5.44 -9.10
CA GLY A 109 12.07 5.37 -7.70
C GLY A 109 11.00 5.81 -6.69
N LEU A 110 9.78 6.11 -7.10
CA LEU A 110 8.71 6.55 -6.20
C LEU A 110 8.29 5.46 -5.21
N GLY A 111 8.20 4.22 -5.68
CA GLY A 111 7.88 3.09 -4.81
C GLY A 111 8.90 2.93 -3.70
N LYS A 112 10.19 3.05 -4.04
CA LYS A 112 11.27 3.02 -3.05
C LYS A 112 11.17 4.19 -2.07
N THR A 113 10.90 5.39 -2.56
CA THR A 113 10.75 6.57 -1.71
C THR A 113 9.61 6.39 -0.69
N LEU A 114 8.47 5.87 -1.13
CA LEU A 114 7.33 5.60 -0.25
C LEU A 114 7.62 4.47 0.75
N LEU A 115 8.32 3.43 0.32
CA LEU A 115 8.73 2.34 1.20
C LEU A 115 9.75 2.83 2.24
N ASP A 116 10.73 3.62 1.82
CA ASP A 116 11.72 4.20 2.73
C ASP A 116 11.07 5.12 3.76
N LEU A 117 10.03 5.86 3.37
CA LEU A 117 9.23 6.66 4.30
C LEU A 117 8.57 5.76 5.36
N ALA A 118 7.95 4.67 4.94
CA ALA A 118 7.32 3.73 5.86
C ALA A 118 8.34 3.12 6.83
N ILE A 119 9.51 2.74 6.33
CA ILE A 119 10.61 2.22 7.16
C ILE A 119 11.08 3.28 8.18
N SER A 120 11.24 4.53 7.74
CA SER A 120 11.57 5.65 8.62
C SER A 120 10.54 5.83 9.73
N GLN A 121 9.25 5.79 9.37
CA GLN A 121 8.16 5.89 10.35
C GLN A 121 8.23 4.75 11.36
N ALA A 122 8.50 3.53 10.92
CA ALA A 122 8.64 2.38 11.81
C ALA A 122 9.79 2.58 12.80
N LYS A 123 10.94 3.02 12.32
CA LYS A 123 12.12 3.27 13.17
C LYS A 123 11.88 4.41 14.17
N GLU A 124 11.28 5.51 13.73
CA GLU A 124 10.95 6.65 14.61
C GLU A 124 9.99 6.26 15.73
N LYS A 125 9.08 5.33 15.44
CA LYS A 125 8.11 4.81 16.42
C LYS A 125 8.68 3.68 17.30
N GLY A 126 9.96 3.35 17.14
CA GLY A 126 10.62 2.29 17.90
C GLY A 126 10.17 0.88 17.56
N LYS A 127 9.61 0.68 16.38
CA LYS A 127 9.19 -0.65 15.95
C LYS A 127 10.39 -1.54 15.67
N LYS A 128 10.23 -2.84 15.88
CA LYS A 128 11.28 -3.83 15.64
C LYS A 128 11.32 -4.32 14.20
N TYR A 129 10.19 -4.24 13.51
CA TYR A 129 10.11 -4.67 12.10
C TYR A 129 8.94 -3.99 11.39
N LEU A 130 9.03 -4.02 10.06
CA LEU A 130 7.95 -3.60 9.16
C LEU A 130 7.54 -4.81 8.33
N TRP A 131 6.23 -5.00 8.13
CA TRP A 131 5.71 -6.12 7.35
C TRP A 131 4.63 -5.68 6.35
N LEU A 132 4.38 -6.53 5.38
CA LEU A 132 3.31 -6.34 4.39
C LEU A 132 2.84 -7.69 3.85
N GLY A 133 1.67 -7.67 3.23
CA GLY A 133 1.16 -8.79 2.43
C GLY A 133 1.30 -8.46 0.95
N VAL A 134 1.64 -9.45 0.14
CA VAL A 134 1.76 -9.29 -1.30
C VAL A 134 1.23 -10.55 -2.00
N TRP A 135 0.42 -10.36 -3.04
CA TRP A 135 -0.12 -11.48 -3.82
C TRP A 135 1.02 -12.35 -4.36
N GLU A 136 0.94 -13.67 -4.14
CA GLU A 136 2.01 -14.60 -4.50
C GLU A 136 2.35 -14.59 -6.00
N LYS A 137 1.40 -14.20 -6.86
CA LYS A 137 1.60 -14.10 -8.31
C LYS A 137 2.13 -12.75 -8.77
N ASN A 138 2.25 -11.79 -7.87
CA ASN A 138 2.80 -10.47 -8.17
C ASN A 138 4.34 -10.50 -8.10
N ALA A 139 4.94 -11.17 -9.09
CA ALA A 139 6.39 -11.38 -9.13
C ALA A 139 7.18 -10.07 -9.11
N ARG A 140 6.66 -9.04 -9.77
CA ARG A 140 7.32 -7.73 -9.83
C ARG A 140 7.40 -7.08 -8.44
N ALA A 141 6.30 -7.08 -7.70
CA ALA A 141 6.27 -6.50 -6.36
C ALA A 141 7.15 -7.31 -5.40
N ILE A 142 7.08 -8.64 -5.45
CA ILE A 142 7.90 -9.50 -4.62
C ILE A 142 9.39 -9.19 -4.83
N ARG A 143 9.84 -9.11 -6.09
CA ARG A 143 11.24 -8.77 -6.42
C ARG A 143 11.61 -7.39 -5.90
N PHE A 144 10.71 -6.42 -6.02
CA PHE A 144 10.92 -5.06 -5.49
C PHE A 144 11.14 -5.09 -3.98
N TYR A 145 10.30 -5.80 -3.23
CA TYR A 145 10.44 -5.90 -1.79
C TYR A 145 11.69 -6.66 -1.38
N GLU A 146 12.02 -7.76 -2.05
CA GLU A 146 13.24 -8.52 -1.79
C GLU A 146 14.50 -7.66 -2.02
N LYS A 147 14.51 -6.87 -3.09
CA LYS A 147 15.59 -5.94 -3.40
C LYS A 147 15.79 -4.89 -2.32
N ASN A 148 14.72 -4.54 -1.61
CA ASN A 148 14.74 -3.56 -0.53
C ASN A 148 14.90 -4.19 0.86
N GLY A 149 15.27 -5.46 0.92
CA GLY A 149 15.64 -6.13 2.16
C GLY A 149 14.53 -6.88 2.88
N LEU A 150 13.32 -6.92 2.31
CA LEU A 150 12.24 -7.69 2.90
C LEU A 150 12.38 -9.17 2.53
N LYS A 151 11.94 -10.04 3.44
CA LYS A 151 11.96 -11.50 3.25
C LYS A 151 10.60 -12.10 3.55
N ILE A 152 10.24 -13.14 2.82
CA ILE A 152 9.01 -13.89 3.07
C ILE A 152 9.15 -14.62 4.42
N PHE A 153 8.15 -14.46 5.30
CA PHE A 153 8.14 -15.13 6.58
C PHE A 153 6.85 -15.91 6.85
N GLY A 154 5.89 -15.83 5.93
CA GLY A 154 4.63 -16.55 6.08
C GLY A 154 3.71 -16.28 4.90
N SER A 155 2.46 -16.67 5.06
CA SER A 155 1.41 -16.41 4.09
C SER A 155 0.06 -16.35 4.79
N HIS A 156 -0.94 -15.75 4.13
CA HIS A 156 -2.31 -15.81 4.59
C HIS A 156 -3.26 -15.88 3.39
N PRO A 157 -4.48 -16.43 3.58
CA PRO A 157 -5.48 -16.43 2.54
C PRO A 157 -6.03 -15.00 2.33
N PHE A 158 -6.34 -14.68 1.10
CA PHE A 158 -6.94 -13.39 0.74
C PHE A 158 -8.18 -13.63 -0.11
N PRO A 159 -9.39 -13.43 0.45
CA PRO A 159 -10.62 -13.55 -0.32
C PRO A 159 -10.68 -12.48 -1.41
N PHE A 160 -10.94 -12.89 -2.66
CA PHE A 160 -10.99 -12.01 -3.80
C PHE A 160 -12.17 -12.40 -4.71
N GLY A 161 -13.34 -11.83 -4.42
CA GLY A 161 -14.59 -12.19 -5.08
C GLY A 161 -14.96 -13.65 -4.76
N ASP A 162 -15.11 -14.49 -5.77
CA ASP A 162 -15.43 -15.91 -5.62
C ASP A 162 -14.18 -16.81 -5.44
N GLU A 163 -13.00 -16.20 -5.37
CA GLU A 163 -11.73 -16.91 -5.20
C GLU A 163 -11.11 -16.63 -3.85
N VAL A 164 -10.26 -17.54 -3.41
CA VAL A 164 -9.36 -17.33 -2.27
C VAL A 164 -7.94 -17.39 -2.82
N GLN A 165 -7.27 -16.23 -2.82
CA GLN A 165 -5.88 -16.11 -3.23
C GLN A 165 -4.94 -16.29 -2.04
N THR A 166 -3.66 -16.40 -2.29
CA THR A 166 -2.63 -16.45 -1.26
C THR A 166 -1.75 -15.23 -1.36
N ASP A 167 -1.60 -14.52 -0.25
CA ASP A 167 -0.62 -13.46 -0.10
C ASP A 167 0.58 -14.01 0.68
N TYR A 168 1.79 -13.66 0.24
CA TYR A 168 2.98 -13.83 1.06
C TYR A 168 3.05 -12.69 2.07
N LEU A 169 3.46 -13.03 3.29
CA LEU A 169 3.82 -12.05 4.29
C LEU A 169 5.33 -11.83 4.21
N MET A 170 5.73 -10.58 4.04
CA MET A 170 7.14 -10.20 3.95
C MET A 170 7.47 -9.19 5.04
N LYS A 171 8.70 -9.24 5.57
CA LYS A 171 9.15 -8.30 6.59
C LYS A 171 10.62 -7.92 6.45
N ILE A 172 10.94 -6.77 7.02
CA ILE A 172 12.32 -6.34 7.28
C ILE A 172 12.45 -6.04 8.77
N GLU A 173 13.47 -6.61 9.39
CA GLU A 173 13.76 -6.40 10.81
C GLU A 173 14.83 -5.30 10.98
N PHE A 174 14.72 -4.56 12.07
CA PHE A 174 15.64 -3.46 12.37
C PHE A 174 16.63 -3.80 13.47
#